data_6ae4ab331b24a9a526fa307577eee5b1
#
_entry.id   6ae4ab331b24a9a526fa307577eee5b1
#
_cell.length_a   1.000
_cell.length_b   1.000
_cell.length_c   1.000
_cell.angle_alpha   90.00
_cell.angle_beta   90.00
_cell.angle_gamma   90.00
#
_symmetry.space_group_name_H-M   'P 1'
#
loop_
_entity.id
_entity.type
_entity.pdbx_description
1 polymer ?
#
loop_
_entity_poly.entity_id
_entity_poly.type
_entity_poly.pdbx_seq_one_letter_code
_entity_poly.pdbx_strand_id
1 'polypeptide(L)'
;MEWTQLFTIALGAILVNNFIVAQFLGICPFMGVSKKIETASGMGLAVIFVMGLASAICWPINELILVPMGLTFMQTVTYILVIASLVQFIEMFLKKAMPSLYEALGVYLPLITTNCAVLGVGLQNTQNGYGFIESVVYGVTGGIGFLLVIVIFASIRERMEFSEWPKAFEGFPIALVAAGLIALAFMGFSGLKVFG
;
A
#
# COMPACT_ATOMS: atom_id res chain seq x y z
N MET A 1 3.69 26.12 6.22
CA MET A 1 3.85 24.69 5.89
C MET A 1 5.35 24.40 5.93
N GLU A 2 5.80 23.65 6.93
CA GLU A 2 7.23 23.41 7.17
C GLU A 2 7.66 22.23 6.26
N TRP A 3 8.59 22.46 5.36
CA TRP A 3 9.19 21.41 4.52
C TRP A 3 9.75 20.25 5.33
N THR A 4 10.21 20.53 6.54
CA THR A 4 10.70 19.55 7.51
C THR A 4 9.59 18.57 7.94
N GLN A 5 8.37 19.02 8.13
CA GLN A 5 7.22 18.16 8.48
C GLN A 5 6.88 17.20 7.34
N LEU A 6 6.79 17.70 6.11
CA LEU A 6 6.52 16.85 4.94
C LEU A 6 7.61 15.79 4.74
N PHE A 7 8.87 16.16 4.93
CA PHE A 7 10.00 15.23 4.82
C PHE A 7 9.95 14.15 5.92
N THR A 8 9.60 14.55 7.15
CA THR A 8 9.44 13.61 8.28
C THR A 8 8.29 12.64 8.04
N ILE A 9 7.13 13.13 7.57
CA ILE A 9 5.98 12.29 7.19
C ILE A 9 6.38 11.30 6.10
N ALA A 10 7.09 11.77 5.08
CA ALA A 10 7.54 10.94 3.96
C ALA A 10 8.48 9.82 4.40
N LEU A 11 9.54 10.15 5.15
CA LEU A 11 10.48 9.15 5.66
C LEU A 11 9.82 8.20 6.66
N GLY A 12 8.96 8.73 7.52
CA GLY A 12 8.20 7.94 8.47
C GLY A 12 7.30 6.91 7.78
N ALA A 13 6.60 7.30 6.71
CA ALA A 13 5.73 6.41 5.95
C ALA A 13 6.49 5.32 5.19
N ILE A 14 7.69 5.62 4.69
CA ILE A 14 8.48 4.65 3.91
C ILE A 14 9.15 3.61 4.82
N LEU A 15 9.79 4.05 5.91
CA LEU A 15 10.68 3.20 6.72
C LEU A 15 10.05 2.74 8.02
N VAL A 16 9.47 3.65 8.81
CA VAL A 16 9.01 3.37 10.19
C VAL A 16 7.59 2.81 10.20
N ASN A 17 6.67 3.51 9.54
CA ASN A 17 5.25 3.16 9.49
C ASN A 17 4.87 2.52 8.16
N ASN A 18 5.75 1.66 7.63
CA ASN A 18 5.47 0.97 6.38
C ASN A 18 4.22 0.09 6.50
N PHE A 19 3.30 0.23 5.54
CA PHE A 19 2.00 -0.45 5.56
C PHE A 19 2.10 -1.98 5.61
N ILE A 20 3.10 -2.58 4.94
CA ILE A 20 3.26 -4.04 4.91
C ILE A 20 3.88 -4.55 6.21
N VAL A 21 5.07 -4.06 6.55
CA VAL A 21 5.92 -4.66 7.60
C VAL A 21 5.58 -4.18 9.00
N ALA A 22 5.09 -2.94 9.18
CA ALA A 22 4.73 -2.41 10.48
C ALA A 22 3.24 -2.60 10.82
N GLN A 23 2.36 -2.52 9.83
CA GLN A 23 0.91 -2.52 10.03
C GLN A 23 0.21 -3.76 9.49
N PHE A 24 0.95 -4.63 8.78
CA PHE A 24 0.43 -5.84 8.13
C PHE A 24 -0.73 -5.59 7.15
N LEU A 25 -0.76 -4.38 6.55
CA LEU A 25 -1.75 -4.02 5.54
C LEU A 25 -1.20 -4.27 4.13
N GLY A 26 -2.05 -4.79 3.25
CA GLY A 26 -1.66 -5.11 1.87
C GLY A 26 -0.92 -6.43 1.71
N ILE A 27 -1.11 -7.38 2.62
CA ILE A 27 -0.48 -8.71 2.55
C ILE A 27 -1.00 -9.52 1.36
N CYS A 28 -2.25 -9.38 0.97
CA CYS A 28 -2.85 -10.12 -0.14
C CYS A 28 -2.07 -9.92 -1.46
N PRO A 29 -1.87 -8.69 -1.95
CA PRO A 29 -1.01 -8.47 -3.12
C PRO A 29 0.46 -8.79 -2.84
N PHE A 30 0.95 -8.51 -1.63
CA PHE A 30 2.32 -8.81 -1.22
C PHE A 30 2.67 -10.30 -1.37
N MET A 31 1.82 -11.20 -0.92
CA MET A 31 2.04 -12.64 -1.04
C MET A 31 1.67 -13.18 -2.43
N GLY A 32 0.64 -12.61 -3.08
CA GLY A 32 0.10 -13.11 -4.34
C GLY A 32 0.96 -12.77 -5.56
N VAL A 33 1.52 -11.56 -5.61
CA VAL A 33 2.15 -10.99 -6.81
C VAL A 33 3.68 -10.97 -6.75
N SER A 34 4.28 -11.31 -5.62
CA SER A 34 5.73 -11.23 -5.39
C SER A 34 6.55 -12.43 -5.88
N LYS A 35 6.02 -13.23 -6.81
CA LYS A 35 6.77 -14.36 -7.38
C LYS A 35 7.85 -13.92 -8.36
N LYS A 36 7.64 -12.81 -9.08
CA LYS A 36 8.58 -12.22 -10.03
C LYS A 36 8.75 -10.74 -9.78
N ILE A 37 9.96 -10.23 -9.94
CA ILE A 37 10.28 -8.80 -9.72
C ILE A 37 9.49 -7.90 -10.68
N GLU A 38 9.30 -8.32 -11.93
CA GLU A 38 8.55 -7.54 -12.93
C GLU A 38 7.10 -7.32 -12.52
N THR A 39 6.40 -8.37 -12.08
CA THR A 39 5.01 -8.28 -11.63
C THR A 39 4.89 -7.52 -10.31
N ALA A 40 5.85 -7.68 -9.40
CA ALA A 40 5.91 -6.97 -8.13
C ALA A 40 6.12 -5.46 -8.33
N SER A 41 7.02 -5.07 -9.25
CA SER A 41 7.27 -3.65 -9.56
C SER A 41 6.06 -3.00 -10.23
N GLY A 42 5.44 -3.66 -11.21
CA GLY A 42 4.22 -3.18 -11.85
C GLY A 42 3.07 -2.99 -10.86
N MET A 43 2.86 -3.96 -9.97
CA MET A 43 1.87 -3.87 -8.90
C MET A 43 2.16 -2.72 -7.93
N GLY A 44 3.43 -2.56 -7.53
CA GLY A 44 3.83 -1.48 -6.62
C GLY A 44 3.60 -0.09 -7.21
N LEU A 45 3.90 0.11 -8.50
CA LEU A 45 3.62 1.37 -9.20
C LEU A 45 2.11 1.67 -9.27
N ALA A 46 1.30 0.66 -9.57
CA ALA A 46 -0.15 0.79 -9.57
C ALA A 46 -0.69 1.17 -8.17
N VAL A 47 -0.15 0.56 -7.12
CA VAL A 47 -0.53 0.88 -5.73
C VAL A 47 -0.14 2.31 -5.36
N ILE A 48 1.03 2.82 -5.74
CA ILE A 48 1.43 4.23 -5.52
C ILE A 48 0.39 5.18 -6.12
N PHE A 49 0.02 4.94 -7.37
CA PHE A 49 -0.95 5.76 -8.08
C PHE A 49 -2.32 5.74 -7.40
N VAL A 50 -2.82 4.55 -7.07
CA VAL A 50 -4.13 4.38 -6.42
C VAL A 50 -4.15 4.96 -5.02
N MET A 51 -3.08 4.78 -4.21
CA MET A 51 -2.99 5.35 -2.86
C MET A 51 -2.95 6.88 -2.89
N GLY A 52 -2.21 7.47 -3.83
CA GLY A 52 -2.19 8.93 -4.02
C GLY A 52 -3.58 9.47 -4.39
N LEU A 53 -4.25 8.87 -5.37
CA LEU A 53 -5.61 9.26 -5.76
C LEU A 53 -6.64 9.03 -4.66
N ALA A 54 -6.59 7.89 -3.97
CA ALA A 54 -7.48 7.60 -2.85
C ALA A 54 -7.33 8.64 -1.74
N SER A 55 -6.11 9.02 -1.38
CA SER A 55 -5.86 10.08 -0.39
C SER A 55 -6.43 11.43 -0.85
N ALA A 56 -6.25 11.80 -2.12
CA ALA A 56 -6.74 13.04 -2.69
C ALA A 56 -8.27 13.12 -2.73
N ILE A 57 -8.97 11.99 -2.86
CA ILE A 57 -10.44 11.95 -2.95
C ILE A 57 -11.07 11.72 -1.58
N CYS A 58 -10.50 10.84 -0.73
CA CYS A 58 -11.06 10.55 0.59
C CYS A 58 -10.98 11.75 1.54
N TRP A 59 -9.92 12.56 1.45
CA TRP A 59 -9.77 13.74 2.31
C TRP A 59 -10.92 14.75 2.15
N PRO A 60 -11.25 15.29 0.97
CA PRO A 60 -12.36 16.22 0.81
C PRO A 60 -13.71 15.58 1.14
N ILE A 61 -13.90 14.31 0.89
CA ILE A 61 -15.15 13.62 1.27
C ILE A 61 -15.31 13.60 2.79
N ASN A 62 -14.22 13.35 3.51
CA ASN A 62 -14.25 13.42 4.97
C ASN A 62 -14.59 14.81 5.49
N GLU A 63 -13.83 15.83 5.07
CA GLU A 63 -13.95 17.20 5.57
C GLU A 63 -15.25 17.90 5.16
N LEU A 64 -15.72 17.66 3.91
CA LEU A 64 -16.89 18.35 3.36
C LEU A 64 -18.21 17.63 3.61
N ILE A 65 -18.20 16.31 3.81
CA ILE A 65 -19.42 15.51 3.91
C ILE A 65 -19.55 14.85 5.29
N LEU A 66 -18.55 14.05 5.72
CA LEU A 66 -18.67 13.26 6.93
C LEU A 66 -18.63 14.10 8.19
N VAL A 67 -17.72 15.06 8.28
CA VAL A 67 -17.55 15.91 9.48
C VAL A 67 -18.77 16.82 9.72
N PRO A 68 -19.29 17.56 8.72
CA PRO A 68 -20.47 18.41 8.93
C PRO A 68 -21.74 17.63 9.24
N MET A 69 -21.86 16.40 8.71
CA MET A 69 -23.04 15.55 8.95
C MET A 69 -22.96 14.72 10.25
N GLY A 70 -21.83 14.77 10.97
CA GLY A 70 -21.61 13.98 12.18
C GLY A 70 -21.58 12.46 11.96
N LEU A 71 -21.33 12.01 10.73
CA LEU A 71 -21.35 10.59 10.31
C LEU A 71 -19.95 9.94 10.38
N THR A 72 -19.13 10.33 11.33
CA THR A 72 -17.75 9.81 11.48
C THR A 72 -17.70 8.29 11.69
N PHE A 73 -18.76 7.69 12.27
CA PHE A 73 -18.86 6.23 12.44
C PHE A 73 -19.02 5.48 11.11
N MET A 74 -19.51 6.13 10.04
CA MET A 74 -19.65 5.54 8.70
C MET A 74 -18.43 5.75 7.80
N GLN A 75 -17.36 6.36 8.32
CA GLN A 75 -16.15 6.70 7.58
C GLN A 75 -15.56 5.51 6.82
N THR A 76 -15.40 4.36 7.48
CA THR A 76 -14.82 3.15 6.88
C THR A 76 -15.66 2.66 5.68
N VAL A 77 -16.98 2.61 5.85
CA VAL A 77 -17.91 2.15 4.78
C VAL A 77 -17.86 3.10 3.59
N THR A 78 -17.87 4.41 3.85
CA THR A 78 -17.78 5.45 2.81
C THR A 78 -16.46 5.34 2.04
N TYR A 79 -15.33 5.16 2.74
CA TYR A 79 -14.03 5.02 2.09
C TYR A 79 -13.94 3.76 1.22
N ILE A 80 -14.43 2.61 1.71
CA ILE A 80 -14.47 1.38 0.90
C ILE A 80 -15.26 1.61 -0.39
N LEU A 81 -16.43 2.24 -0.29
CA LEU A 81 -17.29 2.48 -1.45
C LEU A 81 -16.65 3.44 -2.45
N VAL A 82 -16.04 4.51 -1.96
CA VAL A 82 -15.34 5.50 -2.79
C VAL A 82 -14.12 4.89 -3.48
N ILE A 83 -13.28 4.16 -2.74
CA ILE A 83 -12.09 3.50 -3.27
C ILE A 83 -12.47 2.44 -4.30
N ALA A 84 -13.50 1.62 -4.02
CA ALA A 84 -13.98 0.61 -4.95
C ALA A 84 -14.48 1.25 -6.27
N SER A 85 -15.26 2.32 -6.18
CA SER A 85 -15.76 3.05 -7.35
C SER A 85 -14.62 3.68 -8.15
N LEU A 86 -13.63 4.26 -7.47
CA LEU A 86 -12.45 4.87 -8.09
C LEU A 86 -11.62 3.83 -8.84
N VAL A 87 -11.31 2.70 -8.20
CA VAL A 87 -10.49 1.65 -8.82
C VAL A 87 -11.23 1.00 -9.98
N GLN A 88 -12.56 0.80 -9.87
CA GLN A 88 -13.38 0.29 -10.97
C GLN A 88 -13.37 1.24 -12.17
N PHE A 89 -13.40 2.55 -11.93
CA PHE A 89 -13.29 3.56 -12.98
C PHE A 89 -11.92 3.50 -13.66
N ILE A 90 -10.83 3.40 -12.87
CA ILE A 90 -9.45 3.25 -13.38
C ILE A 90 -9.32 1.97 -14.21
N GLU A 91 -9.91 0.86 -13.76
CA GLU A 91 -9.92 -0.42 -14.47
C GLU A 91 -10.55 -0.28 -15.87
N MET A 92 -11.74 0.32 -15.94
CA MET A 92 -12.40 0.56 -17.22
C MET A 92 -11.59 1.47 -18.14
N PHE A 93 -10.94 2.47 -17.57
CA PHE A 93 -10.07 3.38 -18.32
C PHE A 93 -8.84 2.67 -18.87
N LEU A 94 -8.13 1.89 -18.03
CA LEU A 94 -6.95 1.12 -18.43
C LEU A 94 -7.28 0.09 -19.52
N LYS A 95 -8.41 -0.60 -19.41
CA LYS A 95 -8.88 -1.56 -20.40
C LYS A 95 -9.07 -0.94 -21.78
N LYS A 96 -9.48 0.34 -21.84
CA LYS A 96 -9.73 1.04 -23.10
C LYS A 96 -8.50 1.79 -23.62
N ALA A 97 -7.68 2.36 -22.74
CA ALA A 97 -6.55 3.20 -23.12
C ALA A 97 -5.25 2.41 -23.31
N MET A 98 -5.01 1.37 -22.53
CA MET A 98 -3.76 0.60 -22.52
C MET A 98 -4.01 -0.91 -22.34
N PRO A 99 -4.51 -1.61 -23.40
CA PRO A 99 -4.86 -3.03 -23.29
C PRO A 99 -3.68 -3.92 -22.90
N SER A 100 -2.46 -3.62 -23.34
CA SER A 100 -1.26 -4.40 -23.01
C SER A 100 -0.92 -4.34 -21.52
N LEU A 101 -1.10 -3.18 -20.88
CA LEU A 101 -0.91 -3.02 -19.44
C LEU A 101 -2.05 -3.68 -18.66
N TYR A 102 -3.27 -3.62 -19.22
CA TYR A 102 -4.43 -4.31 -18.65
C TYR A 102 -4.24 -5.83 -18.64
N GLU A 103 -3.73 -6.44 -19.71
CA GLU A 103 -3.44 -7.87 -19.77
C GLU A 103 -2.34 -8.28 -18.78
N ALA A 104 -1.31 -7.45 -18.61
CA ALA A 104 -0.24 -7.70 -17.66
C ALA A 104 -0.71 -7.59 -16.19
N LEU A 105 -1.62 -6.67 -15.90
CA LEU A 105 -2.17 -6.40 -14.56
C LEU A 105 -3.54 -7.05 -14.32
N GLY A 106 -4.20 -7.57 -15.37
CA GLY A 106 -5.63 -7.91 -15.36
C GLY A 106 -6.09 -8.88 -14.26
N VAL A 107 -5.26 -9.86 -13.90
CA VAL A 107 -5.55 -10.79 -12.78
C VAL A 107 -5.33 -10.11 -11.42
N TYR A 108 -4.55 -9.04 -11.36
CA TYR A 108 -4.17 -8.37 -10.11
C TYR A 108 -5.00 -7.13 -9.79
N LEU A 109 -5.79 -6.63 -10.72
CA LEU A 109 -6.68 -5.47 -10.53
C LEU A 109 -7.68 -5.66 -9.38
N PRO A 110 -8.35 -6.82 -9.22
CA PRO A 110 -9.18 -7.07 -8.05
C PRO A 110 -8.40 -7.00 -6.72
N LEU A 111 -7.12 -7.38 -6.73
CA LEU A 111 -6.25 -7.27 -5.54
C LEU A 111 -5.90 -5.82 -5.18
N ILE A 112 -5.93 -4.89 -6.15
CA ILE A 112 -5.77 -3.45 -5.90
C ILE A 112 -7.04 -2.88 -5.30
N THR A 113 -8.21 -3.27 -5.83
CA THR A 113 -9.53 -2.79 -5.37
C THR A 113 -9.78 -3.16 -3.91
N THR A 114 -9.44 -4.38 -3.52
CA THR A 114 -9.63 -4.91 -2.16
C THR A 114 -8.38 -4.72 -1.28
N ASN A 115 -7.43 -3.89 -1.69
CA ASN A 115 -6.18 -3.68 -0.96
C ASN A 115 -6.41 -2.90 0.34
N CYS A 116 -6.22 -3.58 1.45
CA CYS A 116 -6.37 -2.99 2.78
C CYS A 116 -5.36 -1.85 3.06
N ALA A 117 -4.22 -1.78 2.36
CA ALA A 117 -3.29 -0.66 2.50
C ALA A 117 -3.88 0.65 1.93
N VAL A 118 -4.66 0.57 0.84
CA VAL A 118 -5.34 1.75 0.26
C VAL A 118 -6.42 2.28 1.22
N LEU A 119 -7.19 1.39 1.84
CA LEU A 119 -8.14 1.79 2.88
C LEU A 119 -7.42 2.34 4.11
N GLY A 120 -6.34 1.67 4.52
CA GLY A 120 -5.53 2.07 5.67
C GLY A 120 -4.97 3.48 5.57
N VAL A 121 -4.51 3.89 4.38
CA VAL A 121 -4.00 5.24 4.16
C VAL A 121 -5.09 6.30 4.33
N GLY A 122 -6.31 6.03 3.83
CA GLY A 122 -7.45 6.93 4.02
C GLY A 122 -7.81 7.12 5.49
N LEU A 123 -7.90 6.02 6.25
CA LEU A 123 -8.21 6.05 7.67
C LEU A 123 -7.13 6.77 8.49
N GLN A 124 -5.86 6.50 8.21
CA GLN A 124 -4.75 7.13 8.94
C GLN A 124 -4.60 8.62 8.66
N ASN A 125 -4.87 9.06 7.43
CA ASN A 125 -4.90 10.47 7.09
C ASN A 125 -5.89 11.23 7.99
N THR A 126 -7.05 10.65 8.23
CA THR A 126 -8.07 11.25 9.10
C THR A 126 -7.71 11.14 10.58
N GLN A 127 -7.19 10.00 11.04
CA GLN A 127 -6.78 9.80 12.43
C GLN A 127 -5.65 10.74 12.85
N ASN A 128 -4.71 10.99 11.94
CA ASN A 128 -3.59 11.90 12.18
C ASN A 128 -3.95 13.38 11.97
N GLY A 129 -5.15 13.69 11.47
CA GLY A 129 -5.61 15.05 11.22
C GLY A 129 -4.79 15.77 10.14
N TYR A 130 -4.28 15.04 9.14
CA TYR A 130 -3.47 15.60 8.07
C TYR A 130 -4.28 16.54 7.17
N GLY A 131 -3.65 17.66 6.78
CA GLY A 131 -4.19 18.54 5.75
C GLY A 131 -4.19 17.85 4.36
N PHE A 132 -4.82 18.49 3.37
CA PHE A 132 -4.95 17.92 2.02
C PHE A 132 -3.60 17.53 1.41
N ILE A 133 -2.61 18.44 1.45
CA ILE A 133 -1.28 18.20 0.86
C ILE A 133 -0.54 17.10 1.63
N GLU A 134 -0.60 17.11 2.96
CA GLU A 134 0.02 16.11 3.81
C GLU A 134 -0.57 14.71 3.55
N SER A 135 -1.90 14.63 3.39
CA SER A 135 -2.60 13.39 3.05
C SER A 135 -2.17 12.81 1.72
N VAL A 136 -2.02 13.64 0.68
CA VAL A 136 -1.55 13.20 -0.64
C VAL A 136 -0.09 12.74 -0.57
N VAL A 137 0.77 13.50 0.10
CA VAL A 137 2.18 13.14 0.29
C VAL A 137 2.29 11.83 1.07
N TYR A 138 1.53 11.67 2.14
CA TYR A 138 1.49 10.42 2.91
C TYR A 138 1.03 9.22 2.08
N GLY A 139 0.00 9.41 1.23
CA GLY A 139 -0.49 8.38 0.32
C GLY A 139 0.55 7.94 -0.71
N VAL A 140 1.22 8.88 -1.37
CA VAL A 140 2.27 8.59 -2.36
C VAL A 140 3.49 7.95 -1.70
N THR A 141 3.96 8.49 -0.59
CA THR A 141 5.16 7.98 0.10
C THR A 141 4.90 6.62 0.77
N GLY A 142 3.69 6.39 1.29
CA GLY A 142 3.26 5.07 1.76
C GLY A 142 3.24 4.03 0.64
N GLY A 143 2.80 4.43 -0.56
CA GLY A 143 2.87 3.61 -1.77
C GLY A 143 4.31 3.30 -2.20
N ILE A 144 5.24 4.26 -2.09
CA ILE A 144 6.67 4.03 -2.34
C ILE A 144 7.25 3.03 -1.33
N GLY A 145 6.88 3.16 -0.05
CA GLY A 145 7.24 2.17 0.98
C GLY A 145 6.71 0.77 0.67
N PHE A 146 5.48 0.68 0.16
CA PHE A 146 4.89 -0.57 -0.31
C PHE A 146 5.69 -1.17 -1.47
N LEU A 147 6.02 -0.38 -2.50
CA LEU A 147 6.84 -0.81 -3.64
C LEU A 147 8.21 -1.33 -3.19
N LEU A 148 8.89 -0.61 -2.30
CA LEU A 148 10.20 -0.99 -1.80
C LEU A 148 10.17 -2.38 -1.16
N VAL A 149 9.22 -2.61 -0.25
CA VAL A 149 9.13 -3.89 0.47
C VAL A 149 8.72 -5.04 -0.45
N ILE A 150 7.77 -4.83 -1.37
CA ILE A 150 7.34 -5.90 -2.28
C ILE A 150 8.43 -6.30 -3.26
N VAL A 151 9.27 -5.37 -3.73
CA VAL A 151 10.40 -5.65 -4.61
C VAL A 151 11.51 -6.41 -3.86
N ILE A 152 11.85 -5.99 -2.63
CA ILE A 152 12.80 -6.72 -1.79
C ILE A 152 12.33 -8.15 -1.57
N PHE A 153 11.06 -8.32 -1.23
CA PHE A 153 10.48 -9.65 -1.00
C PHE A 153 10.46 -10.51 -2.26
N ALA A 154 10.11 -9.93 -3.42
CA ALA A 154 10.15 -10.63 -4.69
C ALA A 154 11.56 -11.11 -5.03
N SER A 155 12.57 -10.27 -4.80
CA SER A 155 13.98 -10.63 -5.01
C SER A 155 14.44 -11.79 -4.12
N ILE A 156 13.98 -11.82 -2.88
CA ILE A 156 14.28 -12.91 -1.94
C ILE A 156 13.57 -14.19 -2.40
N ARG A 157 12.29 -14.11 -2.79
CA ARG A 157 11.52 -15.28 -3.26
C ARG A 157 12.10 -15.89 -4.52
N GLU A 158 12.55 -15.07 -5.47
CA GLU A 158 13.17 -15.53 -6.70
C GLU A 158 14.48 -16.29 -6.42
N ARG A 159 15.26 -15.85 -5.42
CA ARG A 159 16.45 -16.58 -4.96
C ARG A 159 16.11 -17.86 -4.19
N MET A 160 15.04 -17.84 -3.41
CA MET A 160 14.59 -19.01 -2.63
C MET A 160 14.08 -20.15 -3.52
N GLU A 161 13.62 -19.87 -4.73
CA GLU A 161 13.16 -20.88 -5.69
C GLU A 161 14.27 -21.86 -6.11
N PHE A 162 15.53 -21.44 -6.04
CA PHE A 162 16.71 -22.26 -6.34
C PHE A 162 17.23 -23.07 -5.15
N SER A 163 16.61 -22.94 -3.98
CA SER A 163 17.06 -23.62 -2.76
C SER A 163 16.22 -24.87 -2.48
N GLU A 164 16.89 -25.94 -2.05
CA GLU A 164 16.23 -27.18 -1.63
C GLU A 164 15.66 -27.04 -0.19
N TRP A 165 14.35 -26.97 -0.09
CA TRP A 165 13.64 -26.90 1.18
C TRP A 165 13.02 -28.23 1.56
N PRO A 166 12.89 -28.55 2.87
CA PRO A 166 12.08 -29.67 3.33
C PRO A 166 10.65 -29.55 2.81
N LYS A 167 10.04 -30.66 2.37
CA LYS A 167 8.68 -30.68 1.77
C LYS A 167 7.60 -29.96 2.60
N ALA A 168 7.77 -29.93 3.94
CA ALA A 168 6.85 -29.24 4.84
C ALA A 168 6.90 -27.70 4.73
N PHE A 169 8.01 -27.13 4.26
CA PHE A 169 8.22 -25.69 4.11
C PHE A 169 8.13 -25.21 2.66
N GLU A 170 7.98 -26.13 1.72
CA GLU A 170 7.93 -25.80 0.30
C GLU A 170 6.72 -24.90 -0.04
N GLY A 171 6.93 -23.85 -0.81
CA GLY A 171 5.89 -22.97 -1.31
C GLY A 171 5.49 -21.82 -0.37
N PHE A 172 4.23 -21.79 0.06
CA PHE A 172 3.68 -20.70 0.87
C PHE A 172 4.27 -20.56 2.28
N PRO A 173 4.53 -21.66 3.04
CA PRO A 173 5.06 -21.53 4.40
C PRO A 173 6.43 -20.84 4.48
N ILE A 174 7.34 -21.14 3.58
CA ILE A 174 8.66 -20.50 3.57
C ILE A 174 8.59 -19.02 3.19
N ALA A 175 7.65 -18.66 2.31
CA ALA A 175 7.40 -17.27 1.97
C ALA A 175 6.91 -16.46 3.19
N LEU A 176 6.06 -17.05 4.03
CA LEU A 176 5.61 -16.45 5.28
C LEU A 176 6.76 -16.24 6.29
N VAL A 177 7.63 -17.23 6.43
CA VAL A 177 8.82 -17.11 7.27
C VAL A 177 9.73 -15.99 6.79
N ALA A 178 9.99 -15.91 5.48
CA ALA A 178 10.78 -14.82 4.88
C ALA A 178 10.14 -13.45 5.11
N ALA A 179 8.82 -13.34 4.93
CA ALA A 179 8.07 -12.10 5.22
C ALA A 179 8.21 -11.69 6.71
N GLY A 180 8.10 -12.64 7.63
CA GLY A 180 8.30 -12.40 9.05
C GLY A 180 9.72 -11.93 9.39
N LEU A 181 10.75 -12.51 8.78
CA LEU A 181 12.13 -12.07 8.96
C LEU A 181 12.37 -10.65 8.44
N ILE A 182 11.77 -10.30 7.29
CA ILE A 182 11.83 -8.93 6.76
C ILE A 182 11.14 -7.96 7.72
N ALA A 183 9.96 -8.33 8.25
CA ALA A 183 9.26 -7.50 9.22
C ALA A 183 10.08 -7.26 10.49
N LEU A 184 10.74 -8.29 11.02
CA LEU A 184 11.66 -8.16 12.15
C LEU A 184 12.86 -7.26 11.84
N ALA A 185 13.43 -7.36 10.63
CA ALA A 185 14.52 -6.47 10.21
C ALA A 185 14.07 -5.00 10.16
N PHE A 186 12.86 -4.74 9.65
CA PHE A 186 12.29 -3.39 9.60
C PHE A 186 11.90 -2.85 10.99
N MET A 187 11.58 -3.70 11.95
CA MET A 187 11.37 -3.26 13.33
C MET A 187 12.59 -2.58 13.95
N GLY A 188 13.80 -2.88 13.47
CA GLY A 188 15.02 -2.16 13.84
C GLY A 188 14.95 -0.65 13.52
N PHE A 189 14.21 -0.26 12.49
CA PHE A 189 14.00 1.15 12.15
C PHE A 189 12.97 1.86 13.04
N SER A 190 12.10 1.13 13.71
CA SER A 190 11.07 1.71 14.60
C SER A 190 11.67 2.37 15.85
N GLY A 191 12.92 2.00 16.21
CA GLY A 191 13.68 2.65 17.28
C GLY A 191 14.34 3.97 16.88
N LEU A 192 14.40 4.27 15.59
CA LEU A 192 14.86 5.55 15.09
C LEU A 192 13.73 6.58 15.27
N LYS A 193 13.71 7.27 16.40
CA LYS A 193 12.95 8.52 16.52
C LYS A 193 13.60 9.53 15.57
N VAL A 194 13.18 9.50 14.32
CA VAL A 194 13.58 10.50 13.33
C VAL A 194 12.78 11.75 13.67
N PHE A 195 13.35 12.60 14.53
CA PHE A 195 12.76 13.84 15.02
C PHE A 195 11.56 13.62 15.97
N GLY A 196 11.86 13.28 17.22
CA GLY A 196 10.91 13.31 18.32
C GLY A 196 10.93 14.61 19.05
#